data_3ecf7c25a9f5d0b26fd0d7ba99d2b623
#
_entry.id   3ecf7c25a9f5d0b26fd0d7ba99d2b623
#
_cell.length_a   1.000
_cell.length_b   1.000
_cell.length_c   1.000
_cell.angle_alpha   90.00
_cell.angle_beta   90.00
_cell.angle_gamma   90.00
#
_symmetry.space_group_name_H-M   'P 1'
#
loop_
_entity.id
_entity.type
_entity.pdbx_description
1 polymer ?
#
loop_
_entity_poly.entity_id
_entity_poly.type
_entity_poly.pdbx_seq_one_letter_code
_entity_poly.pdbx_strand_id
1 'polypeptide(L)'
;MNQLRRQFPVWGTIVDVDCYSQSVGGADLDRAMESVIEFCENVDRDFSTYKEGSWVTRLRRGKVAIEDCPEDVRIVWELCAAAKDLSDGAFDPWAVEGGFDPSGLVKGWAADECAELLVAAGVAHVQVNAAGDLALRGGWFDSVEGVVKPWSIGVVNPDNRAEIVKVFEITDGAIATSGTYERGAHIHDPLSGLIAIGAKSATIVGPKGWLCDAMATAVMVGG
;
A
#
# COMPACT_ATOMS: atom_id res chain seq x y z
N MET A 1 0.66 -28.04 5.11
CA MET A 1 0.88 -26.62 4.92
C MET A 1 0.04 -25.87 5.93
N ASN A 2 0.63 -24.96 6.68
CA ASN A 2 -0.10 -24.09 7.60
C ASN A 2 -0.54 -22.85 6.83
N GLN A 3 -1.82 -22.46 7.01
CA GLN A 3 -2.39 -21.25 6.44
C GLN A 3 -2.87 -20.38 7.60
N LEU A 4 -2.64 -19.08 7.49
CA LEU A 4 -3.24 -18.08 8.36
C LEU A 4 -3.81 -16.96 7.49
N ARG A 5 -5.08 -16.65 7.71
CA ARG A 5 -5.72 -15.47 7.17
C ARG A 5 -6.19 -14.59 8.30
N ARG A 6 -5.84 -13.30 8.22
CA ARG A 6 -6.24 -12.33 9.24
C ARG A 6 -6.71 -11.04 8.56
N GLN A 7 -7.86 -10.55 9.05
CA GLN A 7 -8.38 -9.22 8.70
C GLN A 7 -8.43 -8.39 9.96
N PHE A 8 -7.94 -7.16 9.89
CA PHE A 8 -7.97 -6.24 11.03
C PHE A 8 -8.19 -4.79 10.58
N PRO A 9 -8.93 -3.98 11.39
CA PRO A 9 -9.17 -2.58 11.07
C PRO A 9 -7.97 -1.72 11.45
N VAL A 10 -7.48 -0.95 10.50
CA VAL A 10 -6.43 0.06 10.71
C VAL A 10 -6.52 1.10 9.58
N TRP A 11 -6.01 2.31 9.75
CA TRP A 11 -6.01 3.42 8.76
C TRP A 11 -7.40 3.82 8.25
N GLY A 12 -8.44 3.57 9.06
CA GLY A 12 -9.84 3.80 8.66
C GLY A 12 -10.36 2.81 7.62
N THR A 13 -9.67 1.68 7.41
CA THR A 13 -10.01 0.62 6.47
C THR A 13 -9.75 -0.76 7.05
N ILE A 14 -9.77 -1.81 6.22
CA ILE A 14 -9.41 -3.19 6.59
C ILE A 14 -8.11 -3.56 5.85
N VAL A 15 -7.15 -4.08 6.58
CA VAL A 15 -6.01 -4.81 6.02
C VAL A 15 -6.34 -6.31 6.07
N ASP A 16 -6.15 -6.99 4.95
CA ASP A 16 -6.33 -8.45 4.80
C ASP A 16 -4.97 -9.08 4.50
N VAL A 17 -4.57 -10.05 5.30
CA VAL A 17 -3.33 -10.81 5.12
C VAL A 17 -3.69 -12.28 4.96
N ASP A 18 -3.25 -12.87 3.85
CA ASP A 18 -3.34 -14.32 3.60
C ASP A 18 -1.92 -14.87 3.40
N CYS A 19 -1.55 -15.87 4.18
CA CYS A 19 -0.20 -16.42 4.11
C CYS A 19 -0.18 -17.94 4.35
N TYR A 20 0.81 -18.58 3.70
CA TYR A 20 0.98 -20.02 3.70
C TYR A 20 2.46 -20.38 3.96
N SER A 21 2.70 -21.39 4.79
CA SER A 21 4.03 -21.92 5.01
C SER A 21 4.03 -23.42 5.22
N GLN A 22 5.06 -24.08 4.72
CA GLN A 22 5.34 -25.50 5.03
C GLN A 22 6.31 -25.63 6.21
N SER A 23 7.15 -24.63 6.43
CA SER A 23 8.26 -24.65 7.39
C SER A 23 7.93 -23.95 8.71
N VAL A 24 6.99 -23.00 8.72
CA VAL A 24 6.63 -22.20 9.91
C VAL A 24 5.47 -22.87 10.63
N GLY A 25 5.61 -23.12 11.93
CA GLY A 25 4.57 -23.66 12.80
C GLY A 25 3.47 -22.63 13.08
N GLY A 26 2.25 -23.10 13.46
CA GLY A 26 1.12 -22.20 13.69
C GLY A 26 1.41 -21.11 14.72
N ALA A 27 2.05 -21.45 15.85
CA ALA A 27 2.41 -20.46 16.88
C ALA A 27 3.43 -19.42 16.42
N ASP A 28 4.35 -19.79 15.53
CA ASP A 28 5.32 -18.87 14.96
C ASP A 28 4.67 -17.96 13.91
N LEU A 29 3.72 -18.51 13.16
CA LEU A 29 2.92 -17.79 12.20
C LEU A 29 2.02 -16.74 12.89
N ASP A 30 1.40 -17.10 14.02
CA ASP A 30 0.64 -16.16 14.83
C ASP A 30 1.52 -15.03 15.37
N ARG A 31 2.74 -15.32 15.86
CA ARG A 31 3.69 -14.27 16.31
C ARG A 31 4.11 -13.35 15.18
N ALA A 32 4.38 -13.90 13.99
CA ALA A 32 4.71 -13.07 12.83
C ALA A 32 3.54 -12.16 12.44
N MET A 33 2.30 -12.66 12.54
CA MET A 33 1.10 -11.87 12.29
C MET A 33 0.90 -10.75 13.33
N GLU A 34 1.17 -11.01 14.61
CA GLU A 34 1.13 -9.97 15.65
C GLU A 34 2.14 -8.85 15.36
N SER A 35 3.34 -9.19 14.87
CA SER A 35 4.33 -8.18 14.46
C SER A 35 3.83 -7.34 13.28
N VAL A 36 3.10 -7.94 12.33
CA VAL A 36 2.46 -7.20 11.22
C VAL A 36 1.39 -6.24 11.74
N ILE A 37 0.55 -6.68 12.67
CA ILE A 37 -0.49 -5.83 13.26
C ILE A 37 0.14 -4.65 14.01
N GLU A 38 1.15 -4.92 14.86
CA GLU A 38 1.88 -3.88 15.59
C GLU A 38 2.54 -2.87 14.64
N PHE A 39 3.15 -3.34 13.56
CA PHE A 39 3.72 -2.47 12.53
C PHE A 39 2.63 -1.57 11.91
N CYS A 40 1.49 -2.13 11.52
CA CYS A 40 0.38 -1.34 10.95
C CYS A 40 -0.16 -0.29 11.94
N GLU A 41 -0.25 -0.62 13.23
CA GLU A 41 -0.63 0.33 14.29
C GLU A 41 0.40 1.47 14.43
N ASN A 42 1.70 1.16 14.33
CA ASN A 42 2.76 2.15 14.32
C ASN A 42 2.66 3.08 13.10
N VAL A 43 2.41 2.52 11.91
CA VAL A 43 2.16 3.32 10.69
C VAL A 43 0.96 4.26 10.88
N ASP A 44 -0.14 3.78 11.45
CA ASP A 44 -1.32 4.61 11.74
C ASP A 44 -1.03 5.73 12.77
N ARG A 45 -0.21 5.44 13.76
CA ARG A 45 0.23 6.45 14.74
C ARG A 45 1.11 7.52 14.10
N ASP A 46 2.03 7.12 13.24
CA ASP A 46 3.13 7.98 12.79
C ASP A 46 2.80 8.74 11.50
N PHE A 47 2.00 8.16 10.61
CA PHE A 47 1.70 8.73 9.28
C PHE A 47 0.31 9.35 9.14
N SER A 48 -0.58 9.21 10.13
CA SER A 48 -1.92 9.77 10.05
C SER A 48 -1.90 11.30 9.91
N THR A 49 -2.57 11.82 8.89
CA THR A 49 -2.78 13.26 8.69
C THR A 49 -3.86 13.84 9.60
N TYR A 50 -4.60 12.99 10.30
CA TYR A 50 -5.70 13.36 11.20
C TYR A 50 -5.29 13.37 12.68
N LYS A 51 -4.23 12.64 13.06
CA LYS A 51 -3.76 12.57 14.45
C LYS A 51 -2.81 13.72 14.74
N GLU A 52 -3.14 14.55 15.73
CA GLU A 52 -2.34 15.71 16.17
C GLU A 52 -0.89 15.35 16.53
N GLY A 53 -0.69 14.17 17.11
CA GLY A 53 0.62 13.69 17.58
C GLY A 53 1.46 12.96 16.54
N SER A 54 0.92 12.69 15.35
CA SER A 54 1.66 11.98 14.30
C SER A 54 2.86 12.79 13.82
N TRP A 55 3.89 12.08 13.32
CA TRP A 55 5.07 12.74 12.77
C TRP A 55 4.73 13.54 11.51
N VAL A 56 3.85 13.03 10.66
CA VAL A 56 3.36 13.75 9.47
C VAL A 56 2.68 15.06 9.86
N THR A 57 1.76 15.05 10.83
CA THR A 57 1.10 16.28 11.30
C THR A 57 2.09 17.27 11.93
N ARG A 58 3.09 16.79 12.66
CA ARG A 58 4.13 17.63 13.26
C ARG A 58 5.04 18.25 12.20
N LEU A 59 5.42 17.48 11.15
CA LEU A 59 6.17 17.99 9.98
C LEU A 59 5.37 19.07 9.26
N ARG A 60 4.09 18.81 8.93
CA ARG A 60 3.19 19.78 8.28
C ARG A 60 3.09 21.11 9.02
N ARG A 61 3.18 21.08 10.34
CA ARG A 61 3.10 22.27 11.21
C ARG A 61 4.47 22.90 11.50
N GLY A 62 5.54 22.40 10.91
CA GLY A 62 6.89 22.88 11.16
C GLY A 62 7.37 22.71 12.61
N LYS A 63 6.80 21.73 13.35
CA LYS A 63 7.15 21.46 14.75
C LYS A 63 8.37 20.55 14.90
N VAL A 64 8.73 19.85 13.85
CA VAL A 64 9.91 18.96 13.77
C VAL A 64 10.53 19.08 12.39
N ALA A 65 11.83 18.87 12.29
CA ALA A 65 12.53 18.67 11.04
C ALA A 65 12.53 17.18 10.66
N ILE A 66 12.73 16.85 9.38
CA ILE A 66 12.71 15.46 8.92
C ILE A 66 13.85 14.64 9.54
N GLU A 67 14.97 15.27 9.81
CA GLU A 67 16.15 14.64 10.43
C GLU A 67 15.88 14.16 11.86
N ASP A 68 14.90 14.76 12.55
CA ASP A 68 14.49 14.41 13.90
C ASP A 68 13.40 13.32 13.95
N CYS A 69 12.90 12.89 12.77
CA CYS A 69 11.85 11.88 12.65
C CYS A 69 12.41 10.45 12.77
N PRO A 70 11.58 9.47 13.18
CA PRO A 70 11.90 8.05 13.10
C PRO A 70 12.34 7.61 11.70
N GLU A 71 13.07 6.50 11.64
CA GLU A 71 13.63 5.97 10.39
C GLU A 71 12.56 5.73 9.33
N ASP A 72 11.45 5.09 9.67
CA ASP A 72 10.35 4.81 8.74
C ASP A 72 9.78 6.09 8.11
N VAL A 73 9.66 7.17 8.90
CA VAL A 73 9.18 8.46 8.39
C VAL A 73 10.18 9.08 7.41
N ARG A 74 11.48 8.97 7.69
CA ARG A 74 12.54 9.44 6.77
C ARG A 74 12.58 8.61 5.49
N ILE A 75 12.45 7.28 5.58
CA ILE A 75 12.37 6.39 4.42
C ILE A 75 11.18 6.79 3.53
N VAL A 76 9.99 6.91 4.09
CA VAL A 76 8.80 7.31 3.33
C VAL A 76 8.95 8.70 2.71
N TRP A 77 9.59 9.64 3.42
CA TRP A 77 9.89 10.96 2.87
C TRP A 77 10.79 10.89 1.63
N GLU A 78 11.85 10.08 1.67
CA GLU A 78 12.76 9.85 0.55
C GLU A 78 12.06 9.14 -0.62
N LEU A 79 11.23 8.14 -0.33
CA LEU A 79 10.43 7.46 -1.35
C LEU A 79 9.43 8.40 -2.01
N CYS A 80 8.83 9.31 -1.25
CA CYS A 80 7.97 10.38 -1.78
C CYS A 80 8.72 11.32 -2.72
N ALA A 81 9.96 11.70 -2.38
CA ALA A 81 10.81 12.52 -3.25
C ALA A 81 11.14 11.78 -4.55
N ALA A 82 11.55 10.50 -4.45
CA ALA A 82 11.81 9.67 -5.61
C ALA A 82 10.58 9.50 -6.52
N ALA A 83 9.40 9.26 -5.93
CA ALA A 83 8.16 9.13 -6.69
C ALA A 83 7.75 10.43 -7.39
N LYS A 84 7.97 11.59 -6.75
CA LYS A 84 7.78 12.90 -7.37
C LYS A 84 8.67 13.07 -8.60
N ASP A 85 9.96 12.75 -8.48
CA ASP A 85 10.91 12.86 -9.59
C ASP A 85 10.55 11.89 -10.72
N LEU A 86 10.20 10.64 -10.40
CA LEU A 86 9.82 9.62 -11.39
C LEU A 86 8.52 9.95 -12.14
N SER A 87 7.64 10.74 -11.55
CA SER A 87 6.35 11.14 -12.14
C SER A 87 6.37 12.52 -12.78
N ASP A 88 7.55 13.17 -12.91
CA ASP A 88 7.68 14.56 -13.35
C ASP A 88 6.76 15.52 -12.56
N GLY A 89 6.55 15.23 -11.27
CA GLY A 89 5.73 16.03 -10.36
C GLY A 89 4.23 15.75 -10.44
N ALA A 90 3.75 14.80 -11.24
CA ALA A 90 2.33 14.40 -11.24
C ALA A 90 1.89 13.77 -9.91
N PHE A 91 2.80 13.11 -9.21
CA PHE A 91 2.68 12.79 -7.79
C PHE A 91 3.55 13.78 -6.99
N ASP A 92 2.93 14.67 -6.23
CA ASP A 92 3.64 15.60 -5.35
C ASP A 92 2.99 15.66 -3.97
N PRO A 93 3.51 14.93 -2.99
CA PRO A 93 2.95 14.91 -1.64
C PRO A 93 3.16 16.21 -0.85
N TRP A 94 3.94 17.17 -1.37
CA TRP A 94 4.13 18.50 -0.76
C TRP A 94 3.21 19.58 -1.35
N ALA A 95 2.59 19.33 -2.51
CA ALA A 95 1.70 20.28 -3.19
C ALA A 95 0.26 20.28 -2.62
N VAL A 96 -0.01 19.49 -1.60
CA VAL A 96 -1.34 19.43 -0.96
C VAL A 96 -1.52 20.52 0.09
N GLU A 97 -2.76 20.92 0.34
CA GLU A 97 -3.08 21.87 1.39
C GLU A 97 -2.56 21.40 2.77
N GLY A 98 -1.83 22.26 3.45
CA GLY A 98 -1.19 21.96 4.73
C GLY A 98 0.16 21.26 4.63
N GLY A 99 0.73 21.04 3.44
CA GLY A 99 2.07 20.49 3.22
C GLY A 99 2.11 18.97 3.12
N PHE A 100 3.20 18.35 3.54
CA PHE A 100 3.51 16.95 3.33
C PHE A 100 2.39 15.96 3.68
N ASP A 101 1.92 15.20 2.69
CA ASP A 101 0.93 14.12 2.83
C ASP A 101 1.34 12.89 2.02
N PRO A 102 1.86 11.83 2.67
CA PRO A 102 2.30 10.62 1.98
C PRO A 102 1.18 9.62 1.70
N SER A 103 -0.10 9.98 1.87
CA SER A 103 -1.24 9.03 1.81
C SER A 103 -1.38 8.28 0.49
N GLY A 104 -0.86 8.82 -0.63
CA GLY A 104 -0.85 8.17 -1.94
C GLY A 104 0.38 7.30 -2.19
N LEU A 105 1.14 6.93 -1.14
CA LEU A 105 2.31 6.07 -1.22
C LEU A 105 2.43 5.14 -0.01
N VAL A 106 2.04 5.64 1.18
CA VAL A 106 2.36 4.98 2.45
C VAL A 106 1.66 3.64 2.62
N LYS A 107 0.49 3.43 2.00
CA LYS A 107 -0.22 2.15 2.10
C LYS A 107 0.48 1.06 1.28
N GLY A 108 0.93 1.39 0.08
CA GLY A 108 1.73 0.51 -0.76
C GLY A 108 3.06 0.14 -0.11
N TRP A 109 3.75 1.13 0.51
CA TRP A 109 4.94 0.88 1.30
C TRP A 109 4.66 -0.03 2.50
N ALA A 110 3.62 0.26 3.27
CA ALA A 110 3.27 -0.56 4.43
C ALA A 110 2.88 -1.99 4.05
N ALA A 111 2.23 -2.21 2.91
CA ALA A 111 1.94 -3.56 2.40
C ALA A 111 3.24 -4.32 2.08
N ASP A 112 4.23 -3.66 1.45
CA ASP A 112 5.55 -4.26 1.20
C ASP A 112 6.24 -4.66 2.51
N GLU A 113 6.31 -3.75 3.50
CA GLU A 113 6.96 -4.03 4.79
C GLU A 113 6.27 -5.15 5.56
N CYS A 114 4.94 -5.20 5.56
CA CYS A 114 4.18 -6.31 6.13
C CYS A 114 4.53 -7.65 5.46
N ALA A 115 4.64 -7.67 4.13
CA ALA A 115 5.04 -8.87 3.41
C ALA A 115 6.48 -9.29 3.73
N GLU A 116 7.42 -8.34 3.83
CA GLU A 116 8.82 -8.62 4.20
C GLU A 116 8.95 -9.11 5.64
N LEU A 117 8.16 -8.61 6.60
CA LEU A 117 8.11 -9.13 7.97
C LEU A 117 7.74 -10.62 8.00
N LEU A 118 6.72 -11.02 7.22
CA LEU A 118 6.29 -12.41 7.12
C LEU A 118 7.35 -13.28 6.42
N VAL A 119 7.94 -12.78 5.32
CA VAL A 119 9.02 -13.49 4.60
C VAL A 119 10.24 -13.67 5.51
N ALA A 120 10.63 -12.65 6.28
CA ALA A 120 11.72 -12.74 7.25
C ALA A 120 11.45 -13.77 8.36
N ALA A 121 10.17 -14.00 8.71
CA ALA A 121 9.74 -15.06 9.61
C ALA A 121 9.72 -16.47 8.95
N GLY A 122 10.10 -16.59 7.67
CA GLY A 122 10.16 -17.84 6.93
C GLY A 122 8.87 -18.23 6.20
N VAL A 123 7.92 -17.30 6.07
CA VAL A 123 6.67 -17.53 5.34
C VAL A 123 6.95 -17.38 3.83
N ALA A 124 6.66 -18.43 3.05
CA ALA A 124 7.02 -18.47 1.64
C ALA A 124 5.97 -17.83 0.70
N HIS A 125 4.71 -17.80 1.15
CA HIS A 125 3.59 -17.37 0.32
C HIS A 125 2.78 -16.32 1.09
N VAL A 126 2.79 -15.08 0.60
CA VAL A 126 2.20 -13.94 1.29
C VAL A 126 1.41 -13.09 0.32
N GLN A 127 0.18 -12.74 0.70
CA GLN A 127 -0.60 -11.66 0.13
C GLN A 127 -0.98 -10.70 1.26
N VAL A 128 -0.59 -9.44 1.14
CA VAL A 128 -1.05 -8.35 1.99
C VAL A 128 -1.90 -7.42 1.14
N ASN A 129 -3.12 -7.15 1.55
CA ASN A 129 -4.02 -6.20 0.89
C ASN A 129 -4.32 -5.05 1.85
N ALA A 130 -3.75 -3.90 1.57
CA ALA A 130 -3.92 -2.64 2.29
C ALA A 130 -4.94 -1.74 1.59
N ALA A 131 -6.23 -2.14 1.63
CA ALA A 131 -7.33 -1.40 1.01
C ALA A 131 -7.18 -1.20 -0.51
N GLY A 132 -6.77 -2.24 -1.23
CA GLY A 132 -6.61 -2.22 -2.69
C GLY A 132 -5.16 -2.06 -3.16
N ASP A 133 -4.22 -1.74 -2.24
CA ASP A 133 -2.80 -1.78 -2.53
C ASP A 133 -2.24 -3.10 -2.01
N LEU A 134 -1.75 -3.96 -2.91
CA LEU A 134 -1.36 -5.33 -2.59
C LEU A 134 0.14 -5.53 -2.75
N ALA A 135 0.73 -6.21 -1.77
CA ALA A 135 2.06 -6.81 -1.86
C ALA A 135 1.94 -8.34 -1.88
N LEU A 136 2.64 -8.98 -2.81
CA LEU A 136 2.49 -10.39 -3.15
C LEU A 136 3.87 -11.05 -3.17
N ARG A 137 3.99 -12.22 -2.51
CA ARG A 137 5.23 -13.03 -2.50
C ARG A 137 4.90 -14.49 -2.69
N GLY A 138 5.69 -15.17 -3.52
CA GLY A 138 5.76 -16.63 -3.65
C GLY A 138 4.54 -17.31 -4.26
N GLY A 139 3.55 -16.58 -4.78
CA GLY A 139 2.30 -17.16 -5.27
C GLY A 139 1.43 -17.81 -4.18
N TRP A 140 0.29 -18.39 -4.55
CA TRP A 140 -0.59 -19.13 -3.64
C TRP A 140 -0.47 -20.65 -3.82
N PHE A 141 -0.72 -21.41 -2.77
CA PHE A 141 -0.64 -22.86 -2.84
C PHE A 141 -2.01 -23.48 -3.11
N ASP A 142 -2.15 -24.14 -4.27
CA ASP A 142 -3.32 -24.96 -4.59
C ASP A 142 -3.21 -26.31 -3.88
N SER A 143 -4.01 -26.47 -2.81
CA SER A 143 -4.01 -27.71 -2.02
C SER A 143 -4.63 -28.90 -2.73
N VAL A 144 -5.40 -28.68 -3.80
CA VAL A 144 -6.03 -29.75 -4.59
C VAL A 144 -5.03 -30.33 -5.58
N GLU A 145 -4.30 -29.45 -6.27
CA GLU A 145 -3.30 -29.86 -7.27
C GLU A 145 -1.91 -30.06 -6.65
N GLY A 146 -1.68 -29.57 -5.43
CA GLY A 146 -0.40 -29.67 -4.73
C GLY A 146 0.72 -28.82 -5.35
N VAL A 147 0.36 -27.75 -6.06
CA VAL A 147 1.29 -26.85 -6.77
C VAL A 147 1.14 -25.42 -6.33
N VAL A 148 2.20 -24.64 -6.53
CA VAL A 148 2.16 -23.18 -6.37
C VAL A 148 1.71 -22.55 -7.68
N LYS A 149 0.77 -21.63 -7.60
CA LYS A 149 0.24 -20.83 -8.71
C LYS A 149 0.44 -19.33 -8.43
N PRO A 150 0.53 -18.49 -9.46
CA PRO A 150 0.49 -17.04 -9.25
C PRO A 150 -0.78 -16.58 -8.52
N TRP A 151 -0.69 -15.49 -7.76
CA TRP A 151 -1.86 -14.80 -7.23
C TRP A 151 -2.68 -14.20 -8.37
N SER A 152 -3.98 -14.49 -8.40
CA SER A 152 -4.92 -13.94 -9.39
C SER A 152 -5.60 -12.71 -8.82
N ILE A 153 -5.24 -11.52 -9.31
CA ILE A 153 -5.74 -10.24 -8.80
C ILE A 153 -6.65 -9.59 -9.85
N GLY A 154 -7.93 -9.44 -9.47
CA GLY A 154 -8.94 -8.80 -10.31
C GLY A 154 -8.99 -7.29 -10.16
N VAL A 155 -8.99 -6.58 -11.29
CA VAL A 155 -9.23 -5.13 -11.34
C VAL A 155 -10.71 -4.89 -11.57
N VAL A 156 -11.33 -4.17 -10.64
CA VAL A 156 -12.77 -3.87 -10.66
C VAL A 156 -13.07 -2.75 -11.66
N ASN A 157 -14.18 -2.87 -12.39
CA ASN A 157 -14.70 -1.82 -13.26
C ASN A 157 -15.11 -0.60 -12.40
N PRO A 158 -14.57 0.61 -12.64
CA PRO A 158 -14.92 1.80 -11.86
C PRO A 158 -16.40 2.22 -12.01
N ASP A 159 -17.05 1.83 -13.11
CA ASP A 159 -18.47 2.14 -13.36
C ASP A 159 -19.42 1.04 -12.87
N ASN A 160 -18.92 -0.19 -12.65
CA ASN A 160 -19.71 -1.33 -12.19
C ASN A 160 -18.87 -2.24 -11.29
N ARG A 161 -18.94 -2.08 -10.00
CA ARG A 161 -18.15 -2.84 -9.02
C ARG A 161 -18.39 -4.35 -8.99
N ALA A 162 -19.44 -4.83 -9.64
CA ALA A 162 -19.70 -6.26 -9.79
C ALA A 162 -18.95 -6.90 -10.98
N GLU A 163 -18.24 -6.08 -11.77
CA GLU A 163 -17.52 -6.52 -12.96
C GLU A 163 -16.01 -6.42 -12.76
N ILE A 164 -15.28 -7.45 -13.19
CA ILE A 164 -13.82 -7.47 -13.29
C ILE A 164 -13.43 -7.18 -14.73
N VAL A 165 -12.68 -6.09 -14.95
CA VAL A 165 -12.23 -5.69 -16.30
C VAL A 165 -10.91 -6.32 -16.70
N LYS A 166 -10.11 -6.73 -15.73
CA LYS A 166 -8.81 -7.35 -15.98
C LYS A 166 -8.42 -8.25 -14.80
N VAL A 167 -7.72 -9.35 -15.08
CA VAL A 167 -7.06 -10.17 -14.07
C VAL A 167 -5.57 -10.16 -14.36
N PHE A 168 -4.76 -9.98 -13.32
CA PHE A 168 -3.31 -10.11 -13.36
C PHE A 168 -2.87 -11.34 -12.57
N GLU A 169 -1.94 -12.10 -13.13
CA GLU A 169 -1.29 -13.25 -12.51
C GLU A 169 0.09 -12.80 -12.03
N ILE A 170 0.29 -12.75 -10.70
CA ILE A 170 1.50 -12.19 -10.07
C ILE A 170 2.04 -13.20 -9.06
N THR A 171 3.29 -13.62 -9.20
CA THR A 171 3.95 -14.47 -8.19
C THR A 171 4.62 -13.62 -7.11
N ASP A 172 5.43 -12.65 -7.57
CA ASP A 172 6.14 -11.69 -6.70
C ASP A 172 5.97 -10.29 -7.26
N GLY A 173 5.67 -9.33 -6.40
CA GLY A 173 5.49 -7.94 -6.80
C GLY A 173 4.38 -7.25 -6.04
N ALA A 174 3.83 -6.22 -6.66
CA ALA A 174 2.77 -5.41 -6.08
C ALA A 174 1.79 -4.93 -7.16
N ILE A 175 0.59 -4.59 -6.74
CA ILE A 175 -0.43 -3.95 -7.55
C ILE A 175 -1.16 -2.93 -6.69
N ALA A 176 -1.38 -1.73 -7.21
CA ALA A 176 -2.14 -0.68 -6.54
C ALA A 176 -3.14 -0.04 -7.49
N THR A 177 -4.27 0.40 -6.94
CA THR A 177 -5.32 1.05 -7.72
C THR A 177 -5.79 2.32 -7.03
N SER A 178 -5.59 3.47 -7.69
CA SER A 178 -6.23 4.73 -7.35
C SER A 178 -7.53 4.89 -8.12
N GLY A 179 -8.56 5.43 -7.47
CA GLY A 179 -9.86 5.63 -8.11
C GLY A 179 -10.73 6.66 -7.41
N THR A 180 -11.52 7.38 -8.18
CA THR A 180 -12.45 8.41 -7.65
C THR A 180 -13.63 7.82 -6.88
N TYR A 181 -13.92 6.53 -7.07
CA TYR A 181 -15.04 5.82 -6.44
C TYR A 181 -14.78 5.42 -4.98
N GLU A 182 -13.54 5.42 -4.51
CA GLU A 182 -13.18 5.03 -3.14
C GLU A 182 -13.42 6.18 -2.14
N ARG A 183 -12.94 7.37 -2.45
CA ARG A 183 -12.97 8.54 -1.56
C ARG A 183 -13.55 9.80 -2.21
N GLY A 184 -14.21 9.66 -3.37
CA GLY A 184 -14.66 10.80 -4.17
C GLY A 184 -13.50 11.50 -4.90
N ALA A 185 -13.75 12.71 -5.38
CA ALA A 185 -12.78 13.51 -6.12
C ALA A 185 -11.77 14.17 -5.15
N HIS A 186 -10.82 13.39 -4.62
CA HIS A 186 -9.82 13.83 -3.63
C HIS A 186 -8.42 13.97 -4.20
N ILE A 187 -8.18 13.48 -5.42
CA ILE A 187 -6.89 13.61 -6.10
C ILE A 187 -6.84 14.96 -6.79
N HIS A 188 -5.84 15.76 -6.43
CA HIS A 188 -5.61 17.07 -7.03
C HIS A 188 -4.40 16.99 -7.96
N ASP A 189 -4.46 17.68 -9.09
CA ASP A 189 -3.32 17.91 -9.94
C ASP A 189 -2.38 18.90 -9.24
N PRO A 190 -1.16 18.50 -8.90
CA PRO A 190 -0.20 19.37 -8.20
C PRO A 190 0.17 20.63 -8.97
N LEU A 191 0.11 20.61 -10.31
CA LEU A 191 0.51 21.72 -11.18
C LEU A 191 -0.59 22.77 -11.29
N SER A 192 -1.84 22.36 -11.40
CA SER A 192 -2.97 23.29 -11.55
C SER A 192 -3.69 23.58 -10.23
N GLY A 193 -3.54 22.75 -9.20
CA GLY A 193 -4.28 22.80 -7.94
C GLY A 193 -5.75 22.39 -8.07
N LEU A 194 -6.18 21.95 -9.26
CA LEU A 194 -7.55 21.52 -9.52
C LEU A 194 -7.73 20.02 -9.26
N ILE A 195 -8.98 19.58 -9.12
CA ILE A 195 -9.30 18.16 -9.04
C ILE A 195 -8.88 17.48 -10.34
N ALA A 196 -8.14 16.37 -10.23
CA ALA A 196 -7.75 15.56 -11.37
C ALA A 196 -8.98 14.91 -12.01
N ILE A 197 -9.10 15.07 -13.32
CA ILE A 197 -10.22 14.53 -14.13
C ILE A 197 -9.75 13.57 -15.23
N GLY A 198 -8.46 13.18 -15.19
CA GLY A 198 -7.82 12.39 -16.24
C GLY A 198 -8.40 10.99 -16.38
N ALA A 199 -8.52 10.24 -15.30
CA ALA A 199 -9.03 8.86 -15.30
C ALA A 199 -10.02 8.62 -14.16
N LYS A 200 -10.93 7.64 -14.32
CA LYS A 200 -11.83 7.18 -13.24
C LYS A 200 -11.11 6.26 -12.25
N SER A 201 -10.18 5.46 -12.76
CA SER A 201 -9.26 4.65 -11.98
C SER A 201 -7.99 4.39 -12.77
N ALA A 202 -6.90 4.17 -12.05
CA ALA A 202 -5.62 3.76 -12.59
C ALA A 202 -5.06 2.61 -11.76
N THR A 203 -4.64 1.54 -12.42
CA THR A 203 -4.03 0.36 -11.78
C THR A 203 -2.61 0.19 -12.29
N ILE A 204 -1.68 0.10 -11.37
CA ILE A 204 -0.25 -0.12 -11.67
C ILE A 204 0.18 -1.45 -11.07
N VAL A 205 0.91 -2.23 -11.85
CA VAL A 205 1.59 -3.46 -11.44
C VAL A 205 3.09 -3.22 -11.52
N GLY A 206 3.82 -3.62 -10.49
CA GLY A 206 5.26 -3.39 -10.43
C GLY A 206 5.95 -4.17 -9.30
N PRO A 207 7.25 -3.96 -9.11
CA PRO A 207 8.02 -4.72 -8.14
C PRO A 207 7.83 -4.28 -6.68
N LYS A 208 7.33 -3.05 -6.45
CA LYS A 208 7.20 -2.44 -5.12
C LYS A 208 5.86 -1.72 -4.97
N GLY A 209 5.21 -1.93 -3.83
CA GLY A 209 3.90 -1.36 -3.52
C GLY A 209 3.93 0.16 -3.43
N TRP A 210 4.96 0.75 -2.77
CA TRP A 210 5.10 2.19 -2.69
C TRP A 210 5.14 2.87 -4.08
N LEU A 211 5.82 2.24 -5.04
CA LEU A 211 5.92 2.75 -6.40
C LEU A 211 4.59 2.59 -7.15
N CYS A 212 3.93 1.44 -6.99
CA CYS A 212 2.63 1.19 -7.61
C CYS A 212 1.57 2.18 -7.11
N ASP A 213 1.50 2.45 -5.79
CA ASP A 213 0.54 3.37 -5.17
C ASP A 213 0.78 4.82 -5.65
N ALA A 214 2.03 5.29 -5.58
CA ALA A 214 2.38 6.63 -6.07
C ALA A 214 2.11 6.81 -7.57
N MET A 215 2.49 5.82 -8.41
CA MET A 215 2.28 5.91 -9.86
C MET A 215 0.81 5.77 -10.25
N ALA A 216 -0.01 4.99 -9.50
CA ALA A 216 -1.45 4.97 -9.71
C ALA A 216 -2.07 6.35 -9.48
N THR A 217 -1.63 7.07 -8.43
CA THR A 217 -2.02 8.46 -8.19
C THR A 217 -1.54 9.40 -9.30
N ALA A 218 -0.28 9.28 -9.74
CA ALA A 218 0.27 10.11 -10.82
C ALA A 218 -0.50 9.93 -12.15
N VAL A 219 -0.86 8.70 -12.52
CA VAL A 219 -1.65 8.40 -13.73
C VAL A 219 -3.06 8.98 -13.62
N MET A 220 -3.67 9.01 -12.44
CA MET A 220 -4.97 9.69 -12.25
C MET A 220 -4.90 11.20 -12.56
N VAL A 221 -3.75 11.81 -12.36
CA VAL A 221 -3.50 13.24 -12.65
C VAL A 221 -3.20 13.46 -14.13
N GLY A 222 -2.29 12.68 -14.70
CA GLY A 222 -1.79 12.89 -16.06
C GLY A 222 -2.70 12.35 -17.17
N GLY A 223 -3.56 11.38 -16.87
CA GLY A 223 -4.49 10.75 -17.83
C GLY A 223 -3.89 9.58 -18.59
#